data_240f54b1f9113f4fec896db12dfeaa2e
#
_entry.id   240f54b1f9113f4fec896db12dfeaa2e
#
_cell.length_a   1.000
_cell.length_b   1.000
_cell.length_c   1.000
_cell.angle_alpha   90.00
_cell.angle_beta   90.00
_cell.angle_gamma   90.00
#
_symmetry.space_group_name_H-M   'P 1'
#
loop_
_entity.id
_entity.type
_entity.pdbx_description
1 polymer ?
#
loop_
_entity_poly.entity_id
_entity_poly.type
_entity_poly.pdbx_seq_one_letter_code
_entity_poly.pdbx_strand_id
1 'polypeptide(L)'
;MTNNKDKKVLNVPNLRFPEFTEEWKKVRVSNLLDFYPTNSLSWEQLDYSNGQIKNLHYGLIHKGLPTMVDASSDLLPYIKEEIVPKSYTLFKEGDVSFADASEDTNDVAKAIEILNCNGQQIVSGLHTIHGRDNTDQTVIGYKGYAFASESFHKQIRRIAQGTKVFSVSVRNFDETYIGVPSKDEQAKIAKLLIAIDKRIATQNKIIEKLQSLIKGLNDSLYKQYGNAITTSFSDLGHSYSGLSGKSSEDFGSGKPFITYLNVYSNNVVNENEYQYVRINDGEKQNIVQCGDVLFTLSSETPEEVGVGSVYLGIDEVFLNSFCFGFHIDNKELAYPPYFSYYVSSTPFRKFIYPFAQGSTRFNLCKADFEKASIKLPSLNNQKHIYAILNSITGKIETEKNLLEYYTTQKQYLLRQMFI
;
A
#
# COMPACT_ATOMS: atom_id res chain seq x y z
N MET A 1 -13.44 -55.79 16.05
CA MET A 1 -12.02 -55.39 15.92
C MET A 1 -11.83 -54.86 14.51
N THR A 2 -12.02 -53.57 14.33
CA THR A 2 -11.85 -52.91 13.03
C THR A 2 -10.43 -52.38 12.96
N ASN A 3 -9.64 -52.96 12.06
CA ASN A 3 -8.28 -52.54 11.74
C ASN A 3 -8.26 -51.06 11.30
N ASN A 4 -7.83 -50.19 12.18
CA ASN A 4 -7.43 -48.85 11.84
C ASN A 4 -6.03 -48.95 11.19
N LYS A 5 -6.00 -49.22 9.87
CA LYS A 5 -4.77 -49.11 9.09
C LYS A 5 -4.41 -47.64 9.12
N ASP A 6 -3.27 -47.30 9.73
CA ASP A 6 -2.63 -45.99 9.65
C ASP A 6 -2.59 -45.59 8.18
N LYS A 7 -3.45 -44.63 7.80
CA LYS A 7 -3.37 -44.03 6.47
C LYS A 7 -2.07 -43.22 6.45
N LYS A 8 -1.07 -43.72 5.73
CA LYS A 8 0.17 -43.02 5.45
C LYS A 8 -0.21 -41.63 4.90
N VAL A 9 0.12 -40.58 5.65
CA VAL A 9 -0.06 -39.20 5.18
C VAL A 9 0.96 -38.99 4.06
N LEU A 10 0.48 -38.84 2.83
CA LEU A 10 1.33 -38.60 1.68
C LEU A 10 1.88 -37.16 1.76
N ASN A 11 3.16 -36.97 1.41
CA ASN A 11 3.79 -35.66 1.30
C ASN A 11 3.38 -34.99 -0.03
N VAL A 12 2.16 -34.49 -0.09
CA VAL A 12 1.62 -33.81 -1.28
C VAL A 12 0.83 -32.58 -0.82
N PRO A 13 0.81 -31.50 -1.60
CA PRO A 13 0.03 -30.31 -1.28
C PRO A 13 -1.47 -30.56 -1.43
N ASN A 14 -2.28 -29.71 -0.77
CA ASN A 14 -3.74 -29.79 -0.86
C ASN A 14 -4.27 -29.44 -2.27
N LEU A 15 -3.61 -28.52 -2.94
CA LEU A 15 -3.92 -28.11 -4.31
C LEU A 15 -2.72 -28.45 -5.21
N ARG A 16 -2.96 -29.21 -6.25
CA ARG A 16 -1.92 -29.73 -7.15
C ARG A 16 -2.43 -29.83 -8.58
N PHE A 17 -1.55 -29.70 -9.56
CA PHE A 17 -1.86 -30.02 -10.93
C PHE A 17 -2.12 -31.53 -11.09
N PRO A 18 -3.23 -31.93 -11.75
CA PRO A 18 -3.70 -33.32 -11.71
C PRO A 18 -2.77 -34.33 -12.39
N GLU A 19 -1.91 -33.89 -13.28
CA GLU A 19 -0.93 -34.71 -13.99
C GLU A 19 0.24 -35.19 -13.12
N PHE A 20 0.47 -34.55 -11.95
CA PHE A 20 1.55 -34.94 -11.03
C PHE A 20 0.99 -35.78 -9.88
N THR A 21 1.49 -37.00 -9.71
CA THR A 21 0.98 -37.94 -8.74
C THR A 21 2.02 -38.42 -7.70
N GLU A 22 3.31 -38.19 -7.97
CA GLU A 22 4.40 -38.63 -7.09
C GLU A 22 4.46 -37.82 -5.79
N GLU A 23 4.88 -38.46 -4.69
CA GLU A 23 5.12 -37.77 -3.42
C GLU A 23 6.29 -36.77 -3.56
N TRP A 24 6.17 -35.59 -2.92
CA TRP A 24 7.24 -34.61 -2.85
C TRP A 24 8.33 -35.08 -1.88
N LYS A 25 9.58 -34.75 -2.21
CA LYS A 25 10.69 -34.92 -1.27
C LYS A 25 10.65 -33.75 -0.27
N LYS A 26 10.67 -34.07 1.03
CA LYS A 26 10.84 -33.07 2.09
C LYS A 26 12.34 -32.86 2.29
N VAL A 27 12.86 -31.71 1.86
CA VAL A 27 14.28 -31.40 1.89
C VAL A 27 14.56 -30.35 2.97
N ARG A 28 15.57 -30.64 3.82
CA ARG A 28 16.02 -29.69 4.84
C ARG A 28 16.68 -28.50 4.15
N VAL A 29 16.39 -27.27 4.61
CA VAL A 29 16.87 -26.05 3.94
C VAL A 29 18.39 -25.96 3.97
N SER A 30 19.06 -26.37 5.06
CA SER A 30 20.52 -26.44 5.14
C SER A 30 21.17 -27.51 4.24
N ASN A 31 20.40 -28.51 3.77
CA ASN A 31 20.87 -29.48 2.78
C ASN A 31 20.58 -29.02 1.35
N LEU A 32 19.69 -28.06 1.17
CA LEU A 32 19.32 -27.48 -0.12
C LEU A 32 20.20 -26.30 -0.50
N LEU A 33 20.55 -25.46 0.48
CA LEU A 33 21.23 -24.18 0.26
C LEU A 33 22.60 -24.16 0.90
N ASP A 34 23.60 -23.74 0.13
CA ASP A 34 24.86 -23.22 0.65
C ASP A 34 24.68 -21.75 0.98
N PHE A 35 25.20 -21.30 2.14
CA PHE A 35 25.05 -19.93 2.61
C PHE A 35 26.34 -19.14 2.41
N TYR A 36 26.20 -17.88 2.02
CA TYR A 36 27.30 -17.00 1.67
C TYR A 36 27.34 -15.76 2.59
N PRO A 37 28.53 -15.19 2.81
CA PRO A 37 28.69 -13.97 3.58
C PRO A 37 27.91 -12.80 2.97
N THR A 38 27.39 -11.94 3.85
CA THR A 38 26.68 -10.71 3.52
C THR A 38 27.45 -9.51 4.04
N ASN A 39 27.18 -8.31 3.54
CA ASN A 39 27.78 -7.09 4.05
C ASN A 39 26.90 -6.42 5.10
N SER A 40 27.50 -5.47 5.85
CA SER A 40 26.84 -4.73 6.93
C SER A 40 26.59 -3.26 6.60
N LEU A 41 26.50 -2.91 5.31
CA LEU A 41 26.34 -1.52 4.86
C LEU A 41 24.95 -0.98 5.20
N SER A 42 24.92 0.16 5.88
CA SER A 42 23.70 0.90 6.21
C SER A 42 23.17 1.70 5.01
N TRP A 43 21.93 2.23 5.12
CA TRP A 43 21.31 3.07 4.08
C TRP A 43 22.14 4.29 3.70
N GLU A 44 22.86 4.90 4.63
CA GLU A 44 23.73 6.07 4.39
C GLU A 44 24.89 5.75 3.44
N GLN A 45 25.23 4.48 3.32
CA GLN A 45 26.32 3.96 2.48
C GLN A 45 25.82 3.52 1.10
N LEU A 46 24.53 3.68 0.82
CA LEU A 46 23.90 3.30 -0.43
C LEU A 46 23.44 4.54 -1.20
N ASP A 47 23.35 4.41 -2.54
CA ASP A 47 22.91 5.47 -3.44
C ASP A 47 22.10 4.86 -4.60
N TYR A 48 21.06 5.56 -5.02
CA TYR A 48 20.23 5.16 -6.17
C TYR A 48 20.71 5.74 -7.51
N SER A 49 21.62 6.71 -7.48
CA SER A 49 22.05 7.44 -8.68
C SER A 49 23.18 6.77 -9.42
N ASN A 50 24.27 6.38 -8.70
CA ASN A 50 25.51 5.92 -9.31
C ASN A 50 26.18 4.80 -8.51
N GLY A 51 26.83 3.86 -9.22
CA GLY A 51 27.63 2.79 -8.64
C GLY A 51 27.82 1.61 -9.59
N GLN A 52 28.70 0.70 -9.25
CA GLN A 52 28.96 -0.50 -10.03
C GLN A 52 28.26 -1.73 -9.45
N ILE A 53 28.17 -1.81 -8.11
CA ILE A 53 27.63 -2.95 -7.39
C ILE A 53 26.35 -2.55 -6.66
N LYS A 54 25.28 -3.27 -6.93
CA LYS A 54 23.98 -3.10 -6.24
C LYS A 54 23.95 -3.87 -4.93
N ASN A 55 23.24 -3.31 -3.95
CA ASN A 55 23.08 -3.91 -2.62
C ASN A 55 21.60 -4.28 -2.39
N LEU A 56 21.38 -5.51 -1.98
CA LEU A 56 20.08 -5.98 -1.58
C LEU A 56 19.96 -5.92 -0.05
N HIS A 57 19.49 -4.77 0.46
CA HIS A 57 19.32 -4.49 1.89
C HIS A 57 18.01 -5.10 2.41
N TYR A 58 17.99 -5.61 3.66
CA TYR A 58 16.79 -6.25 4.25
C TYR A 58 15.53 -5.36 4.20
N GLY A 59 15.69 -4.06 4.38
CA GLY A 59 14.58 -3.11 4.30
C GLY A 59 13.87 -3.08 2.94
N LEU A 60 14.54 -3.47 1.85
CA LEU A 60 13.91 -3.63 0.53
C LEU A 60 13.02 -4.89 0.50
N ILE A 61 13.46 -5.97 1.16
CA ILE A 61 12.69 -7.21 1.28
C ILE A 61 11.39 -6.95 2.04
N HIS A 62 11.45 -6.15 3.13
CA HIS A 62 10.26 -5.80 3.91
C HIS A 62 9.33 -4.81 3.19
N LYS A 63 9.88 -3.80 2.51
CA LYS A 63 9.13 -2.61 2.04
C LYS A 63 8.71 -2.62 0.57
N GLY A 64 8.98 -3.66 -0.20
CA GLY A 64 8.46 -3.55 -1.54
C GLY A 64 9.05 -4.39 -2.65
N LEU A 65 10.12 -5.14 -2.43
CA LEU A 65 10.57 -6.07 -3.46
C LEU A 65 9.56 -7.20 -3.63
N PRO A 66 9.27 -7.61 -4.88
CA PRO A 66 8.47 -8.78 -5.15
C PRO A 66 9.20 -10.06 -4.69
N THR A 67 8.45 -11.16 -4.52
CA THR A 67 9.05 -12.47 -4.21
C THR A 67 10.09 -12.90 -5.26
N MET A 68 9.85 -12.55 -6.54
CA MET A 68 10.77 -12.73 -7.66
C MET A 68 11.38 -11.41 -8.05
N VAL A 69 12.68 -11.24 -7.82
CA VAL A 69 13.41 -9.99 -8.14
C VAL A 69 14.02 -10.07 -9.52
N ASP A 70 13.66 -9.13 -10.37
CA ASP A 70 14.26 -8.92 -11.69
C ASP A 70 15.03 -7.60 -11.69
N ALA A 71 16.35 -7.67 -11.72
CA ALA A 71 17.21 -6.49 -11.65
C ALA A 71 17.08 -5.55 -12.87
N SER A 72 16.39 -5.97 -13.93
CA SER A 72 16.07 -5.10 -15.08
C SER A 72 14.95 -4.10 -14.78
N SER A 73 14.05 -4.45 -13.85
CA SER A 73 12.86 -3.66 -13.52
C SER A 73 12.80 -3.21 -12.05
N ASP A 74 13.43 -3.96 -11.14
CA ASP A 74 13.37 -3.70 -9.71
C ASP A 74 14.52 -2.78 -9.28
N LEU A 75 14.17 -1.73 -8.55
CA LEU A 75 15.11 -0.69 -8.16
C LEU A 75 15.93 -1.12 -6.93
N LEU A 76 17.20 -1.42 -7.15
CA LEU A 76 18.17 -1.71 -6.10
C LEU A 76 19.20 -0.57 -6.01
N PRO A 77 19.57 -0.10 -4.80
CA PRO A 77 20.59 0.93 -4.64
C PRO A 77 21.98 0.37 -4.91
N TYR A 78 22.88 1.22 -5.35
CA TYR A 78 24.31 0.95 -5.49
C TYR A 78 25.03 1.16 -4.16
N ILE A 79 26.13 0.44 -3.97
CA ILE A 79 27.12 0.74 -2.94
C ILE A 79 27.94 1.94 -3.42
N LYS A 80 28.16 2.94 -2.55
CA LYS A 80 29.03 4.09 -2.84
C LYS A 80 30.46 3.59 -3.12
N GLU A 81 31.11 4.12 -4.15
CA GLU A 81 32.38 3.58 -4.70
C GLU A 81 33.51 3.49 -3.65
N GLU A 82 33.61 4.47 -2.77
CA GLU A 82 34.62 4.58 -1.74
C GLU A 82 34.55 3.52 -0.62
N ILE A 83 33.41 2.81 -0.53
CA ILE A 83 33.16 1.85 0.55
C ILE A 83 32.83 0.44 0.07
N VAL A 84 33.08 0.15 -1.22
CA VAL A 84 32.85 -1.20 -1.75
C VAL A 84 33.73 -2.20 -0.97
N PRO A 85 33.11 -3.29 -0.41
CA PRO A 85 33.89 -4.29 0.33
C PRO A 85 34.95 -4.95 -0.52
N LYS A 86 36.12 -5.26 0.08
CA LYS A 86 37.22 -5.95 -0.61
C LYS A 86 36.87 -7.38 -1.04
N SER A 87 35.94 -8.00 -0.36
CA SER A 87 35.51 -9.38 -0.63
C SER A 87 33.98 -9.44 -0.52
N TYR A 88 33.33 -10.02 -1.50
CA TYR A 88 31.88 -10.21 -1.55
C TYR A 88 31.52 -11.38 -2.47
N THR A 89 30.31 -11.91 -2.29
CA THR A 89 29.74 -12.92 -3.17
C THR A 89 28.59 -12.31 -3.96
N LEU A 90 28.69 -12.37 -5.28
CA LEU A 90 27.63 -11.90 -6.17
C LEU A 90 26.46 -12.88 -6.17
N PHE A 91 25.24 -12.34 -6.20
CA PHE A 91 24.05 -13.11 -6.52
C PHE A 91 24.13 -13.69 -7.94
N LYS A 92 23.57 -14.88 -8.08
CA LYS A 92 23.26 -15.52 -9.36
C LYS A 92 21.75 -15.67 -9.48
N GLU A 93 21.29 -15.90 -10.70
CA GLU A 93 19.89 -16.26 -10.93
C GLU A 93 19.54 -17.54 -10.18
N GLY A 94 18.42 -17.54 -9.50
CA GLY A 94 17.99 -18.61 -8.61
C GLY A 94 18.52 -18.52 -7.18
N ASP A 95 19.42 -17.60 -6.83
CA ASP A 95 19.80 -17.36 -5.44
C ASP A 95 18.64 -16.77 -4.65
N VAL A 96 18.59 -17.08 -3.37
CA VAL A 96 17.60 -16.53 -2.45
C VAL A 96 18.24 -15.61 -1.41
N SER A 97 17.49 -14.63 -0.96
CA SER A 97 17.86 -13.79 0.17
C SER A 97 16.73 -13.73 1.18
N PHE A 98 17.03 -13.96 2.44
CA PHE A 98 16.09 -13.90 3.54
C PHE A 98 16.40 -12.66 4.40
N ALA A 99 15.38 -11.94 4.84
CA ALA A 99 15.54 -10.93 5.90
C ALA A 99 15.71 -11.66 7.24
N ASP A 100 16.86 -11.48 7.90
CA ASP A 100 17.18 -12.21 9.12
C ASP A 100 16.44 -11.73 10.36
N ALA A 101 15.88 -10.50 10.32
CA ALA A 101 15.20 -9.87 11.44
C ALA A 101 13.95 -9.10 11.01
N SER A 102 12.93 -9.07 11.87
CA SER A 102 11.71 -8.29 11.72
C SER A 102 11.05 -8.00 13.07
N GLU A 103 10.30 -6.90 13.17
CA GLU A 103 9.42 -6.60 14.32
C GLU A 103 8.14 -7.47 14.30
N ASP A 104 7.76 -8.02 13.14
CA ASP A 104 6.65 -8.96 12.98
C ASP A 104 7.17 -10.38 12.76
N THR A 105 6.68 -11.33 13.55
CA THR A 105 6.99 -12.77 13.40
C THR A 105 6.57 -13.35 12.06
N ASN A 106 5.61 -12.75 11.36
CA ASN A 106 5.19 -13.18 10.03
C ASN A 106 6.15 -12.74 8.93
N ASP A 107 6.95 -11.71 9.18
CA ASP A 107 7.89 -11.14 8.22
C ASP A 107 9.36 -11.57 8.46
N VAL A 108 9.67 -12.21 9.58
CA VAL A 108 11.01 -12.78 9.81
C VAL A 108 11.26 -13.92 8.84
N ALA A 109 12.47 -14.01 8.28
CA ALA A 109 12.86 -14.88 7.16
C ALA A 109 12.01 -14.69 5.89
N LYS A 110 11.40 -13.52 5.71
CA LYS A 110 10.78 -13.14 4.43
C LYS A 110 11.81 -13.28 3.34
N ALA A 111 11.48 -14.01 2.28
CA ALA A 111 12.41 -14.41 1.26
C ALA A 111 12.08 -13.78 -0.09
N ILE A 112 13.15 -13.50 -0.85
CA ILE A 112 13.07 -13.22 -2.29
C ILE A 112 13.98 -14.20 -3.05
N GLU A 113 13.70 -14.43 -4.31
CA GLU A 113 14.58 -15.17 -5.23
C GLU A 113 14.97 -14.26 -6.40
N ILE A 114 16.25 -14.29 -6.78
CA ILE A 114 16.74 -13.55 -7.94
C ILE A 114 16.30 -14.28 -9.22
N LEU A 115 15.36 -13.70 -9.93
CA LEU A 115 14.86 -14.24 -11.19
C LEU A 115 15.82 -13.93 -12.36
N ASN A 116 16.36 -12.70 -12.36
CA ASN A 116 17.23 -12.21 -13.43
C ASN A 116 18.18 -11.12 -12.88
N CYS A 117 19.47 -11.33 -13.05
CA CYS A 117 20.51 -10.33 -12.71
C CYS A 117 20.68 -9.26 -13.79
N ASN A 118 20.25 -9.52 -15.03
CA ASN A 118 20.41 -8.61 -16.16
C ASN A 118 21.84 -8.09 -16.34
N GLY A 119 22.83 -8.95 -16.11
CA GLY A 119 24.25 -8.60 -16.18
C GLY A 119 24.75 -7.67 -15.07
N GLN A 120 23.90 -7.32 -14.09
CA GLN A 120 24.26 -6.43 -12.99
C GLN A 120 24.93 -7.21 -11.86
N GLN A 121 25.88 -6.57 -11.19
CA GLN A 121 26.51 -7.10 -9.99
C GLN A 121 25.66 -6.75 -8.77
N ILE A 122 25.17 -7.78 -8.08
CA ILE A 122 24.28 -7.62 -6.91
C ILE A 122 24.88 -8.41 -5.75
N VAL A 123 24.92 -7.81 -4.57
CA VAL A 123 25.40 -8.46 -3.33
C VAL A 123 24.33 -8.42 -2.25
N SER A 124 24.41 -9.38 -1.34
CA SER A 124 23.55 -9.45 -0.16
C SER A 124 23.97 -8.42 0.87
N GLY A 125 23.02 -7.65 1.38
CA GLY A 125 23.22 -6.51 2.25
C GLY A 125 23.04 -6.80 3.73
N LEU A 126 22.95 -5.72 4.51
CA LEU A 126 22.75 -5.76 5.95
C LEU A 126 21.45 -6.51 6.30
N HIS A 127 21.50 -7.31 7.35
CA HIS A 127 20.38 -8.11 7.87
C HIS A 127 19.71 -9.00 6.82
N THR A 128 20.56 -9.64 5.98
CA THR A 128 20.12 -10.64 5.02
C THR A 128 20.91 -11.94 5.16
N ILE A 129 20.31 -13.05 4.74
CA ILE A 129 20.95 -14.36 4.63
C ILE A 129 20.91 -14.76 3.16
N HIS A 130 22.07 -14.92 2.53
CA HIS A 130 22.20 -15.29 1.13
C HIS A 130 22.35 -16.81 1.00
N GLY A 131 21.45 -17.45 0.25
CA GLY A 131 21.45 -18.91 0.01
C GLY A 131 21.43 -19.23 -1.48
N ARG A 132 22.16 -20.30 -1.87
CA ARG A 132 22.24 -20.82 -3.24
C ARG A 132 22.07 -22.32 -3.27
N ASP A 133 21.25 -22.82 -4.18
CA ASP A 133 21.16 -24.24 -4.51
C ASP A 133 22.27 -24.63 -5.50
N ASN A 134 23.40 -25.12 -4.98
CA ASN A 134 24.50 -25.62 -5.82
C ASN A 134 24.31 -27.07 -6.27
N THR A 135 23.26 -27.74 -5.81
CA THR A 135 22.96 -29.15 -6.13
C THR A 135 21.94 -29.30 -7.26
N ASP A 136 21.46 -28.19 -7.79
CA ASP A 136 20.47 -28.15 -8.88
C ASP A 136 19.20 -28.97 -8.60
N GLN A 137 18.74 -28.95 -7.33
CA GLN A 137 17.49 -29.62 -6.93
C GLN A 137 16.26 -28.80 -7.30
N THR A 138 16.41 -27.49 -7.49
CA THR A 138 15.28 -26.60 -7.74
C THR A 138 15.45 -25.81 -9.04
N VAL A 139 14.31 -25.50 -9.68
CA VAL A 139 14.28 -24.59 -10.82
C VAL A 139 14.20 -23.13 -10.34
N ILE A 140 14.72 -22.19 -11.15
CA ILE A 140 14.60 -20.74 -10.89
C ILE A 140 13.13 -20.35 -10.82
N GLY A 141 12.76 -19.57 -9.79
CA GLY A 141 11.41 -19.11 -9.54
C GLY A 141 10.59 -20.02 -8.63
N TYR A 142 11.08 -21.19 -8.24
CA TYR A 142 10.36 -22.09 -7.33
C TYR A 142 10.64 -21.80 -5.85
N LYS A 143 11.93 -21.61 -5.50
CA LYS A 143 12.37 -21.48 -4.10
C LYS A 143 11.76 -20.25 -3.41
N GLY A 144 11.73 -19.11 -4.08
CA GLY A 144 11.15 -17.90 -3.52
C GLY A 144 9.70 -18.09 -3.10
N TYR A 145 8.90 -18.81 -3.87
CA TYR A 145 7.51 -19.12 -3.50
C TYR A 145 7.42 -20.19 -2.42
N ALA A 146 8.29 -21.22 -2.47
CA ALA A 146 8.33 -22.23 -1.43
C ALA A 146 8.64 -21.59 -0.06
N PHE A 147 9.60 -20.67 -0.02
CA PHE A 147 9.95 -19.90 1.19
C PHE A 147 8.90 -18.83 1.56
N ALA A 148 8.10 -18.33 0.62
CA ALA A 148 6.97 -17.44 0.89
C ALA A 148 5.69 -18.22 1.28
N SER A 149 5.70 -19.54 1.32
CA SER A 149 4.54 -20.36 1.65
C SER A 149 4.21 -20.32 3.15
N GLU A 150 2.94 -20.51 3.47
CA GLU A 150 2.48 -20.60 4.85
C GLU A 150 3.09 -21.82 5.59
N SER A 151 3.35 -22.92 4.87
CA SER A 151 3.99 -24.11 5.44
C SER A 151 5.41 -23.83 5.92
N PHE A 152 6.19 -23.00 5.19
CA PHE A 152 7.51 -22.57 5.61
C PHE A 152 7.45 -21.56 6.74
N HIS A 153 6.61 -20.52 6.62
CA HIS A 153 6.47 -19.48 7.66
C HIS A 153 5.99 -20.04 9.00
N LYS A 154 5.15 -21.08 9.02
CA LYS A 154 4.80 -21.80 10.25
C LYS A 154 6.01 -22.39 10.97
N GLN A 155 7.00 -22.88 10.23
CA GLN A 155 8.23 -23.41 10.80
C GLN A 155 9.09 -22.28 11.36
N ILE A 156 9.26 -21.20 10.59
CA ILE A 156 10.03 -20.01 11.00
C ILE A 156 9.47 -19.42 12.30
N ARG A 157 8.15 -19.22 12.42
CA ARG A 157 7.52 -18.69 13.64
C ARG A 157 7.80 -19.52 14.91
N ARG A 158 8.12 -20.81 14.77
CA ARG A 158 8.44 -21.70 15.91
C ARG A 158 9.89 -21.56 16.39
N ILE A 159 10.79 -21.16 15.49
CA ILE A 159 12.24 -21.13 15.75
C ILE A 159 12.79 -19.71 15.86
N ALA A 160 12.02 -18.70 15.42
CA ALA A 160 12.40 -17.29 15.52
C ALA A 160 12.57 -16.88 17.01
N GLN A 161 13.65 -16.18 17.32
CA GLN A 161 14.02 -15.75 18.67
C GLN A 161 13.89 -14.23 18.78
N GLY A 162 13.38 -13.75 19.92
CA GLY A 162 13.24 -12.34 20.22
C GLY A 162 11.94 -12.01 20.96
N THR A 163 11.82 -10.76 21.42
CA THR A 163 10.63 -10.25 22.12
C THR A 163 10.04 -9.00 21.48
N LYS A 164 10.85 -8.14 20.89
CA LYS A 164 10.43 -6.95 20.12
C LYS A 164 10.89 -7.04 18.68
N VAL A 165 12.10 -7.55 18.47
CA VAL A 165 12.65 -7.89 17.15
C VAL A 165 12.88 -9.39 17.15
N PHE A 166 12.27 -10.08 16.21
CA PHE A 166 12.43 -11.51 16.00
C PHE A 166 13.51 -11.73 14.95
N SER A 167 14.38 -12.72 15.18
CA SER A 167 15.48 -13.01 14.28
C SER A 167 15.68 -14.50 14.07
N VAL A 168 16.29 -14.83 12.94
CA VAL A 168 16.77 -16.16 12.57
C VAL A 168 18.23 -16.07 12.12
N SER A 169 18.95 -17.14 12.34
CA SER A 169 20.33 -17.32 11.86
C SER A 169 20.41 -18.49 10.87
N VAL A 170 21.54 -18.61 10.16
CA VAL A 170 21.78 -19.74 9.26
C VAL A 170 21.58 -21.09 9.95
N ARG A 171 21.94 -21.24 11.24
CA ARG A 171 21.76 -22.46 12.01
C ARG A 171 20.30 -22.88 12.19
N ASN A 172 19.40 -21.91 12.20
CA ASN A 172 17.96 -22.20 12.36
C ASN A 172 17.39 -22.94 11.12
N PHE A 173 18.02 -22.82 9.96
CA PHE A 173 17.58 -23.53 8.75
C PHE A 173 17.84 -25.05 8.81
N ASP A 174 18.63 -25.54 9.79
CA ASP A 174 18.74 -26.97 10.08
C ASP A 174 17.43 -27.60 10.57
N GLU A 175 16.52 -26.80 11.10
CA GLU A 175 15.24 -27.23 11.65
C GLU A 175 14.08 -27.02 10.67
N THR A 176 14.35 -26.45 9.49
CA THR A 176 13.32 -26.11 8.50
C THR A 176 13.41 -26.96 7.24
N TYR A 177 12.26 -27.12 6.58
CA TYR A 177 12.12 -27.94 5.39
C TYR A 177 11.22 -27.28 4.36
N ILE A 178 11.45 -27.58 3.09
CA ILE A 178 10.50 -27.33 2.02
C ILE A 178 10.19 -28.63 1.26
N GLY A 179 9.02 -28.66 0.66
CA GLY A 179 8.67 -29.71 -0.29
C GLY A 179 9.34 -29.45 -1.64
N VAL A 180 9.96 -30.47 -2.23
CA VAL A 180 10.64 -30.39 -3.53
C VAL A 180 10.05 -31.47 -4.45
N PRO A 181 9.13 -31.08 -5.38
CA PRO A 181 8.59 -31.99 -6.39
C PRO A 181 9.55 -32.21 -7.57
N SER A 182 9.08 -32.89 -8.61
CA SER A 182 9.80 -32.98 -9.89
C SER A 182 10.06 -31.58 -10.49
N LYS A 183 11.13 -31.42 -11.26
CA LYS A 183 11.46 -30.12 -11.89
C LYS A 183 10.35 -29.60 -12.80
N ASP A 184 9.62 -30.48 -13.47
CA ASP A 184 8.50 -30.10 -14.33
C ASP A 184 7.34 -29.52 -13.50
N GLU A 185 7.04 -30.11 -12.35
CA GLU A 185 6.03 -29.58 -11.44
C GLU A 185 6.46 -28.24 -10.82
N GLN A 186 7.72 -28.13 -10.37
CA GLN A 186 8.31 -26.88 -9.89
C GLN A 186 8.17 -25.76 -10.94
N ALA A 187 8.55 -26.04 -12.19
CA ALA A 187 8.47 -25.08 -13.28
C ALA A 187 7.02 -24.62 -13.53
N LYS A 188 6.06 -25.53 -13.44
CA LYS A 188 4.64 -25.23 -13.63
C LYS A 188 4.08 -24.38 -12.49
N ILE A 189 4.44 -24.67 -11.25
CA ILE A 189 4.08 -23.87 -10.05
C ILE A 189 4.70 -22.47 -10.17
N ALA A 190 6.00 -22.37 -10.45
CA ALA A 190 6.69 -21.11 -10.61
C ALA A 190 6.07 -20.25 -11.71
N LYS A 191 5.79 -20.83 -12.88
CA LYS A 191 5.14 -20.13 -14.01
C LYS A 191 3.76 -19.56 -13.63
N LEU A 192 2.94 -20.32 -12.90
CA LEU A 192 1.63 -19.87 -12.43
C LEU A 192 1.75 -18.66 -11.49
N LEU A 193 2.60 -18.76 -10.46
CA LEU A 193 2.75 -17.71 -9.44
C LEU A 193 3.42 -16.46 -10.00
N ILE A 194 4.43 -16.60 -10.86
CA ILE A 194 5.04 -15.48 -11.60
C ILE A 194 4.00 -14.76 -12.48
N ALA A 195 3.09 -15.50 -13.13
CA ALA A 195 2.04 -14.89 -13.93
C ALA A 195 1.05 -14.07 -13.07
N ILE A 196 0.73 -14.54 -11.86
CA ILE A 196 -0.11 -13.80 -10.91
C ILE A 196 0.63 -12.55 -10.41
N ASP A 197 1.91 -12.64 -10.05
CA ASP A 197 2.72 -11.48 -9.63
C ASP A 197 2.81 -10.43 -10.73
N LYS A 198 2.98 -10.83 -11.99
CA LYS A 198 2.94 -9.90 -13.14
C LYS A 198 1.58 -9.22 -13.30
N ARG A 199 0.47 -9.92 -13.01
CA ARG A 199 -0.87 -9.32 -13.01
C ARG A 199 -1.02 -8.29 -11.90
N ILE A 200 -0.59 -8.62 -10.67
CA ILE A 200 -0.58 -7.71 -9.51
C ILE A 200 0.23 -6.44 -9.83
N ALA A 201 1.46 -6.59 -10.33
CA ALA A 201 2.31 -5.47 -10.71
C ALA A 201 1.71 -4.61 -11.83
N THR A 202 1.09 -5.24 -12.84
CA THR A 202 0.40 -4.52 -13.93
C THR A 202 -0.81 -3.76 -13.39
N GLN A 203 -1.57 -4.36 -12.49
CA GLN A 203 -2.75 -3.77 -11.88
C GLN A 203 -2.40 -2.50 -11.09
N ASN A 204 -1.33 -2.55 -10.28
CA ASN A 204 -0.82 -1.37 -9.56
C ASN A 204 -0.45 -0.24 -10.53
N LYS A 205 0.27 -0.53 -11.61
CA LYS A 205 0.62 0.47 -12.64
C LYS A 205 -0.61 1.07 -13.34
N ILE A 206 -1.67 0.29 -13.55
CA ILE A 206 -2.93 0.81 -14.12
C ILE A 206 -3.56 1.79 -13.14
N ILE A 207 -3.67 1.43 -11.86
CA ILE A 207 -4.23 2.30 -10.80
C ILE A 207 -3.45 3.61 -10.72
N GLU A 208 -2.12 3.57 -10.64
CA GLU A 208 -1.25 4.75 -10.59
C GLU A 208 -1.43 5.67 -11.81
N LYS A 209 -1.51 5.08 -13.00
CA LYS A 209 -1.76 5.85 -14.24
C LYS A 209 -3.12 6.51 -14.26
N LEU A 210 -4.18 5.82 -13.80
CA LEU A 210 -5.52 6.38 -13.73
C LEU A 210 -5.60 7.51 -12.69
N GLN A 211 -4.93 7.38 -11.53
CA GLN A 211 -4.82 8.45 -10.54
C GLN A 211 -4.10 9.68 -11.10
N SER A 212 -2.99 9.48 -11.81
CA SER A 212 -2.25 10.55 -12.47
C SER A 212 -3.10 11.21 -13.57
N LEU A 213 -3.89 10.43 -14.30
CA LEU A 213 -4.80 10.93 -15.33
C LEU A 213 -5.90 11.82 -14.72
N ILE A 214 -6.52 11.41 -13.60
CA ILE A 214 -7.51 12.25 -12.91
C ILE A 214 -6.90 13.60 -12.55
N LYS A 215 -5.71 13.62 -11.94
CA LYS A 215 -5.04 14.86 -11.54
C LYS A 215 -4.77 15.78 -12.73
N GLY A 216 -4.16 15.26 -13.77
CA GLY A 216 -3.83 16.05 -14.98
C GLY A 216 -5.08 16.53 -15.74
N LEU A 217 -6.12 15.68 -15.82
CA LEU A 217 -7.36 16.02 -16.51
C LEU A 217 -8.17 17.05 -15.69
N ASN A 218 -8.24 16.93 -14.38
CA ASN A 218 -8.89 17.89 -13.50
C ASN A 218 -8.31 19.31 -13.70
N ASP A 219 -6.98 19.44 -13.65
CA ASP A 219 -6.29 20.72 -13.87
C ASP A 219 -6.51 21.26 -15.30
N SER A 220 -6.49 20.39 -16.30
CA SER A 220 -6.72 20.78 -17.69
C SER A 220 -8.15 21.28 -17.95
N LEU A 221 -9.15 20.56 -17.42
CA LEU A 221 -10.57 20.94 -17.54
C LEU A 221 -10.85 22.23 -16.76
N TYR A 222 -10.26 22.42 -15.59
CA TYR A 222 -10.36 23.68 -14.87
C TYR A 222 -9.73 24.84 -15.64
N LYS A 223 -8.55 24.65 -16.24
CA LYS A 223 -7.91 25.68 -17.08
C LYS A 223 -8.80 26.08 -18.26
N GLN A 224 -9.50 25.12 -18.86
CA GLN A 224 -10.36 25.36 -20.01
C GLN A 224 -11.69 26.04 -19.65
N TYR A 225 -12.32 25.64 -18.55
CA TYR A 225 -13.70 26.03 -18.21
C TYR A 225 -13.83 26.85 -16.92
N GLY A 226 -12.79 26.93 -16.10
CA GLY A 226 -12.83 27.44 -14.71
C GLY A 226 -13.08 28.94 -14.55
N ASN A 227 -13.06 29.72 -15.63
CA ASN A 227 -13.21 31.20 -15.58
C ASN A 227 -14.63 31.69 -15.94
N ALA A 228 -15.65 30.85 -15.91
CA ALA A 228 -17.00 31.22 -16.35
C ALA A 228 -17.77 32.03 -15.30
N ILE A 229 -17.55 31.75 -14.01
CA ILE A 229 -18.22 32.39 -12.89
C ILE A 229 -17.17 32.92 -11.93
N THR A 230 -17.33 34.18 -11.47
CA THR A 230 -16.57 34.74 -10.37
C THR A 230 -17.50 34.89 -9.16
N THR A 231 -17.14 34.28 -8.04
CA THR A 231 -17.96 34.22 -6.81
C THR A 231 -17.06 34.07 -5.59
N SER A 232 -17.63 33.88 -4.42
CA SER A 232 -16.93 33.58 -3.17
C SER A 232 -17.62 32.40 -2.47
N PHE A 233 -16.98 31.77 -1.48
CA PHE A 233 -17.68 30.79 -0.66
C PHE A 233 -18.86 31.42 0.09
N SER A 234 -18.70 32.65 0.57
CA SER A 234 -19.80 33.38 1.23
C SER A 234 -21.03 33.61 0.33
N ASP A 235 -20.86 33.65 -1.00
CA ASP A 235 -21.98 33.76 -1.95
C ASP A 235 -22.62 32.42 -2.29
N LEU A 236 -21.86 31.33 -2.07
CA LEU A 236 -22.31 29.96 -2.40
C LEU A 236 -23.08 29.31 -1.25
N GLY A 237 -22.83 29.70 0.00
CA GLY A 237 -23.43 29.05 1.14
C GLY A 237 -22.88 29.53 2.48
N HIS A 238 -22.96 28.67 3.47
CA HIS A 238 -22.51 28.98 4.83
C HIS A 238 -21.71 27.84 5.44
N SER A 239 -20.79 28.19 6.34
CA SER A 239 -19.98 27.23 7.05
C SER A 239 -20.48 26.97 8.46
N TYR A 240 -20.16 25.78 8.98
CA TYR A 240 -20.44 25.36 10.35
C TYR A 240 -19.25 24.61 10.95
N SER A 241 -19.15 24.65 12.29
CA SER A 241 -18.06 23.95 13.00
C SER A 241 -18.36 22.45 13.14
N GLY A 242 -17.32 21.66 13.24
CA GLY A 242 -17.43 20.27 13.69
C GLY A 242 -17.83 20.17 15.18
N LEU A 243 -17.72 18.96 15.73
CA LEU A 243 -18.06 18.64 17.12
C LEU A 243 -17.43 19.64 18.11
N SER A 244 -18.21 20.04 19.10
CA SER A 244 -17.78 20.94 20.18
C SER A 244 -18.05 20.32 21.56
N GLY A 245 -17.23 20.67 22.56
CA GLY A 245 -17.46 20.26 23.95
C GLY A 245 -17.28 18.75 24.21
N LYS A 246 -16.55 18.03 23.38
CA LYS A 246 -16.28 16.59 23.52
C LYS A 246 -14.92 16.33 24.18
N SER A 247 -14.87 15.34 25.06
CA SER A 247 -13.67 14.81 25.71
C SER A 247 -13.29 13.43 25.12
N SER A 248 -12.11 12.92 25.48
CA SER A 248 -11.68 11.58 25.06
C SER A 248 -12.67 10.47 25.44
N GLU A 249 -13.40 10.62 26.55
CA GLU A 249 -14.36 9.63 27.05
C GLU A 249 -15.67 9.56 26.23
N ASP A 250 -15.91 10.57 25.40
CA ASP A 250 -17.11 10.62 24.56
C ASP A 250 -16.94 9.81 23.27
N PHE A 251 -15.69 9.43 22.92
CA PHE A 251 -15.41 8.72 21.68
C PHE A 251 -15.39 7.20 21.86
N GLY A 252 -15.64 6.47 20.75
CA GLY A 252 -15.63 5.01 20.68
C GLY A 252 -17.00 4.35 20.63
N SER A 253 -18.10 5.07 20.92
CA SER A 253 -19.46 4.56 20.83
C SER A 253 -20.47 5.67 20.61
N GLY A 254 -21.68 5.33 20.12
CA GLY A 254 -22.79 6.27 19.93
C GLY A 254 -23.10 6.54 18.46
N LYS A 255 -23.12 7.82 18.05
CA LYS A 255 -23.43 8.26 16.70
C LYS A 255 -22.18 8.30 15.81
N PRO A 256 -22.30 8.04 14.49
CA PRO A 256 -21.16 8.10 13.59
C PRO A 256 -20.66 9.54 13.40
N PHE A 257 -19.35 9.70 13.26
CA PHE A 257 -18.74 10.96 12.85
C PHE A 257 -17.61 10.76 11.86
N ILE A 258 -17.41 11.75 10.99
CA ILE A 258 -16.36 11.81 9.99
C ILE A 258 -15.09 12.29 10.68
N THR A 259 -14.04 11.47 10.62
CA THR A 259 -12.74 11.78 11.25
C THR A 259 -11.96 12.81 10.43
N TYR A 260 -10.95 13.44 11.05
CA TYR A 260 -9.99 14.29 10.36
C TYR A 260 -9.30 13.54 9.20
N LEU A 261 -8.85 12.32 9.45
CA LEU A 261 -8.17 11.50 8.43
C LEU A 261 -9.06 11.16 7.25
N ASN A 262 -10.35 10.92 7.50
CA ASN A 262 -11.31 10.67 6.42
C ASN A 262 -11.44 11.88 5.49
N VAL A 263 -11.55 13.10 6.06
CA VAL A 263 -11.57 14.35 5.28
C VAL A 263 -10.25 14.59 4.56
N TYR A 264 -9.12 14.31 5.22
CA TYR A 264 -7.79 14.56 4.68
C TYR A 264 -7.41 13.62 3.53
N SER A 265 -7.79 12.35 3.64
CA SER A 265 -7.32 11.30 2.72
C SER A 265 -8.26 11.02 1.53
N ASN A 266 -9.50 11.48 1.59
CA ASN A 266 -10.53 11.13 0.61
C ASN A 266 -11.15 12.38 -0.04
N ASN A 267 -11.29 12.39 -1.36
CA ASN A 267 -12.03 13.46 -2.07
C ASN A 267 -13.54 13.39 -1.82
N VAL A 268 -14.05 12.20 -1.58
CA VAL A 268 -15.41 11.91 -1.13
C VAL A 268 -15.29 11.12 0.16
N VAL A 269 -16.06 11.50 1.18
CA VAL A 269 -16.07 10.82 2.49
C VAL A 269 -16.29 9.32 2.32
N ASN A 270 -15.44 8.52 2.94
CA ASN A 270 -15.57 7.07 2.97
C ASN A 270 -16.43 6.65 4.17
N GLU A 271 -17.63 6.14 3.90
CA GLU A 271 -18.58 5.74 4.94
C GLU A 271 -18.10 4.55 5.79
N ASN A 272 -17.19 3.74 5.26
CA ASN A 272 -16.59 2.62 6.01
C ASN A 272 -15.52 3.06 7.04
N GLU A 273 -15.11 4.33 7.02
CA GLU A 273 -14.09 4.90 7.92
C GLU A 273 -14.70 5.80 9.02
N TYR A 274 -16.00 5.71 9.26
CA TYR A 274 -16.62 6.41 10.39
C TYR A 274 -16.06 5.89 11.72
N GLN A 275 -15.94 6.83 12.66
CA GLN A 275 -15.78 6.51 14.08
C GLN A 275 -17.07 6.97 14.81
N TYR A 276 -17.12 6.71 16.11
CA TYR A 276 -18.33 6.92 16.88
C TYR A 276 -18.10 7.87 18.04
N VAL A 277 -19.12 8.71 18.33
CA VAL A 277 -19.09 9.70 19.41
C VAL A 277 -20.45 9.70 20.14
N ARG A 278 -20.40 9.83 21.44
CA ARG A 278 -21.60 9.98 22.26
C ARG A 278 -22.17 11.38 22.11
N ILE A 279 -23.43 11.47 21.74
CA ILE A 279 -24.21 12.71 21.73
C ILE A 279 -25.27 12.56 22.81
N ASN A 280 -25.28 13.47 23.80
CA ASN A 280 -26.21 13.43 24.92
C ASN A 280 -27.57 14.03 24.53
N ASP A 281 -28.62 13.65 25.25
CA ASP A 281 -29.98 14.19 25.03
C ASP A 281 -29.98 15.71 25.23
N GLY A 282 -30.52 16.43 24.24
CA GLY A 282 -30.56 17.90 24.25
C GLY A 282 -29.25 18.60 23.83
N GLU A 283 -28.21 17.87 23.53
CA GLU A 283 -26.96 18.42 23.02
C GLU A 283 -27.13 18.88 21.56
N LYS A 284 -26.76 20.12 21.27
CA LYS A 284 -26.82 20.69 19.93
C LYS A 284 -25.47 20.56 19.24
N GLN A 285 -25.41 19.74 18.21
CA GLN A 285 -24.25 19.58 17.33
C GLN A 285 -24.69 19.78 15.88
N ASN A 286 -23.77 20.26 15.03
CA ASN A 286 -24.04 20.35 13.60
C ASN A 286 -24.00 18.98 12.95
N ILE A 287 -24.99 18.69 12.11
CA ILE A 287 -25.10 17.45 11.34
C ILE A 287 -24.62 17.74 9.92
N VAL A 288 -23.77 16.86 9.38
CA VAL A 288 -23.30 16.95 8.00
C VAL A 288 -24.42 16.52 7.07
N GLN A 289 -24.65 17.30 6.03
CA GLN A 289 -25.69 17.05 5.02
C GLN A 289 -25.09 16.58 3.70
N CYS A 290 -25.85 15.81 2.94
CA CYS A 290 -25.44 15.39 1.60
C CYS A 290 -25.14 16.60 0.70
N GLY A 291 -23.93 16.63 0.15
CA GLY A 291 -23.42 17.74 -0.66
C GLY A 291 -22.55 18.74 0.11
N ASP A 292 -22.40 18.60 1.41
CA ASP A 292 -21.49 19.46 2.18
C ASP A 292 -20.03 19.23 1.78
N VAL A 293 -19.30 20.33 1.69
CA VAL A 293 -17.86 20.35 1.51
C VAL A 293 -17.19 20.48 2.86
N LEU A 294 -16.35 19.51 3.21
CA LEU A 294 -15.68 19.43 4.51
C LEU A 294 -14.23 19.83 4.34
N PHE A 295 -13.68 20.61 5.26
CA PHE A 295 -12.30 21.08 5.20
C PHE A 295 -11.57 20.81 6.51
N THR A 296 -10.27 20.47 6.42
CA THR A 296 -9.38 20.46 7.58
C THR A 296 -9.05 21.89 8.01
N LEU A 297 -9.08 22.17 9.35
CA LEU A 297 -8.77 23.48 9.89
C LEU A 297 -7.28 23.72 10.06
N SER A 298 -6.49 22.70 10.35
CA SER A 298 -5.07 22.84 10.67
C SER A 298 -4.24 21.69 10.14
N SER A 299 -2.96 21.96 9.87
CA SER A 299 -1.94 20.97 9.50
C SER A 299 -0.55 21.37 10.01
N GLU A 300 0.40 20.46 9.92
CA GLU A 300 1.82 20.69 10.23
C GLU A 300 2.52 21.47 9.10
N THR A 301 1.98 21.42 7.89
CA THR A 301 2.51 22.14 6.72
C THR A 301 1.44 23.07 6.13
N PRO A 302 1.82 24.26 5.62
CA PRO A 302 0.85 25.19 5.03
C PRO A 302 0.18 24.65 3.76
N GLU A 303 0.86 23.79 3.03
CA GLU A 303 0.35 23.14 1.82
C GLU A 303 -0.82 22.20 2.09
N GLU A 304 -0.94 21.68 3.29
CA GLU A 304 -1.97 20.70 3.68
C GLU A 304 -3.16 21.33 4.42
N VAL A 305 -3.09 22.61 4.74
CA VAL A 305 -4.23 23.33 5.36
C VAL A 305 -5.39 23.41 4.39
N GLY A 306 -6.61 23.20 4.88
CA GLY A 306 -7.82 23.29 4.09
C GLY A 306 -7.90 22.22 2.99
N VAL A 307 -7.33 21.03 3.23
CA VAL A 307 -7.65 19.85 2.41
C VAL A 307 -9.12 19.56 2.59
N GLY A 308 -9.81 19.26 1.48
CA GLY A 308 -11.25 19.14 1.46
C GLY A 308 -11.75 17.81 0.94
N SER A 309 -12.93 17.41 1.43
CA SER A 309 -13.70 16.25 1.01
C SER A 309 -15.16 16.65 0.84
N VAL A 310 -15.94 15.88 0.09
CA VAL A 310 -17.38 16.10 -0.05
C VAL A 310 -18.13 14.93 0.56
N TYR A 311 -19.14 15.22 1.36
CA TYR A 311 -20.05 14.19 1.86
C TYR A 311 -21.20 13.97 0.86
N LEU A 312 -21.32 12.75 0.36
CA LEU A 312 -22.37 12.35 -0.57
C LEU A 312 -23.29 11.26 0.01
N GLY A 313 -23.08 10.88 1.28
CA GLY A 313 -23.90 9.91 1.99
C GLY A 313 -25.25 10.47 2.42
N ILE A 314 -26.07 9.60 3.00
CA ILE A 314 -27.43 9.92 3.47
C ILE A 314 -27.60 9.77 4.98
N ASP A 315 -26.56 9.27 5.67
CA ASP A 315 -26.62 9.03 7.10
C ASP A 315 -26.57 10.33 7.90
N GLU A 316 -27.14 10.31 9.10
CA GLU A 316 -26.93 11.35 10.11
C GLU A 316 -25.54 11.20 10.71
N VAL A 317 -24.62 12.06 10.30
CA VAL A 317 -23.23 12.00 10.75
C VAL A 317 -22.74 13.35 11.25
N PHE A 318 -21.79 13.32 12.19
CA PHE A 318 -21.15 14.52 12.74
C PHE A 318 -19.74 14.68 12.14
N LEU A 319 -19.12 15.84 12.38
CA LEU A 319 -17.81 16.17 11.84
C LEU A 319 -16.79 16.36 12.97
N ASN A 320 -15.57 15.89 12.77
CA ASN A 320 -14.47 16.07 13.71
C ASN A 320 -14.24 17.57 14.05
N SER A 321 -13.90 17.88 15.31
CA SER A 321 -13.67 19.25 15.81
C SER A 321 -12.52 20.01 15.13
N PHE A 322 -11.56 19.29 14.51
CA PHE A 322 -10.47 19.88 13.73
C PHE A 322 -10.81 20.08 12.25
N CYS A 323 -12.09 19.93 11.90
CA CYS A 323 -12.65 20.20 10.60
C CYS A 323 -13.82 21.19 10.71
N PHE A 324 -14.19 21.78 9.59
CA PHE A 324 -15.44 22.51 9.45
C PHE A 324 -16.17 22.07 8.18
N GLY A 325 -17.49 22.14 8.21
CA GLY A 325 -18.34 21.88 7.07
C GLY A 325 -18.74 23.18 6.39
N PHE A 326 -19.00 23.07 5.10
CA PHE A 326 -19.54 24.14 4.27
C PHE A 326 -20.75 23.62 3.50
N HIS A 327 -21.93 24.15 3.83
CA HIS A 327 -23.17 23.82 3.14
C HIS A 327 -23.37 24.72 1.92
N ILE A 328 -23.63 24.10 0.76
CA ILE A 328 -23.88 24.84 -0.49
C ILE A 328 -25.39 25.14 -0.59
N ASP A 329 -25.77 26.41 -0.35
CA ASP A 329 -27.14 26.88 -0.48
C ASP A 329 -27.48 27.21 -1.93
N ASN A 330 -26.56 27.81 -2.67
CA ASN A 330 -26.77 28.27 -4.04
C ASN A 330 -26.45 27.17 -5.07
N LYS A 331 -27.41 26.27 -5.26
CA LYS A 331 -27.31 25.15 -6.22
C LYS A 331 -27.46 25.57 -7.70
N GLU A 332 -27.75 26.86 -7.95
CA GLU A 332 -27.77 27.41 -9.33
C GLU A 332 -26.36 27.77 -9.81
N LEU A 333 -25.46 28.08 -8.90
CA LEU A 333 -24.06 28.41 -9.20
C LEU A 333 -23.08 27.26 -8.95
N ALA A 334 -23.39 26.38 -8.00
CA ALA A 334 -22.50 25.32 -7.54
C ALA A 334 -23.17 23.95 -7.56
N TYR A 335 -22.48 22.97 -8.15
CA TYR A 335 -22.86 21.56 -8.12
C TYR A 335 -22.05 20.82 -7.07
N PRO A 336 -22.61 20.44 -5.89
CA PRO A 336 -21.85 19.92 -4.77
C PRO A 336 -20.90 18.77 -5.11
N PRO A 337 -21.28 17.71 -5.89
CA PRO A 337 -20.37 16.63 -6.20
C PRO A 337 -19.11 17.08 -6.97
N TYR A 338 -19.17 18.17 -7.78
CA TYR A 338 -18.00 18.71 -8.48
C TYR A 338 -16.89 19.13 -7.51
N PHE A 339 -17.26 19.62 -6.31
CA PHE A 339 -16.29 20.08 -5.32
C PHE A 339 -15.37 18.96 -4.82
N SER A 340 -15.74 17.69 -4.94
CA SER A 340 -14.83 16.58 -4.63
C SER A 340 -13.55 16.58 -5.48
N TYR A 341 -13.62 17.14 -6.68
CA TYR A 341 -12.44 17.33 -7.55
C TYR A 341 -11.90 18.76 -7.52
N TYR A 342 -12.75 19.75 -7.35
CA TYR A 342 -12.34 21.15 -7.33
C TYR A 342 -11.40 21.46 -6.17
N VAL A 343 -11.72 21.04 -4.95
CA VAL A 343 -10.94 21.32 -3.73
C VAL A 343 -9.57 20.59 -3.70
N SER A 344 -9.40 19.55 -4.52
CA SER A 344 -8.13 18.84 -4.71
C SER A 344 -7.34 19.33 -5.92
N SER A 345 -7.90 20.23 -6.75
CA SER A 345 -7.25 20.76 -7.94
C SER A 345 -6.06 21.66 -7.59
N THR A 346 -5.04 21.67 -8.45
CA THR A 346 -3.87 22.55 -8.27
C THR A 346 -4.26 24.03 -8.19
N PRO A 347 -5.20 24.57 -8.98
CA PRO A 347 -5.67 25.95 -8.84
C PRO A 347 -6.28 26.24 -7.48
N PHE A 348 -7.13 25.36 -6.95
CA PHE A 348 -7.72 25.54 -5.63
C PHE A 348 -6.66 25.45 -4.52
N ARG A 349 -5.74 24.51 -4.58
CA ARG A 349 -4.64 24.40 -3.60
C ARG A 349 -3.77 25.64 -3.57
N LYS A 350 -3.48 26.25 -4.74
CA LYS A 350 -2.79 27.54 -4.83
C LYS A 350 -3.63 28.69 -4.29
N PHE A 351 -4.94 28.66 -4.49
CA PHE A 351 -5.86 29.67 -3.97
C PHE A 351 -5.92 29.65 -2.44
N ILE A 352 -6.02 28.47 -1.81
CA ILE A 352 -6.20 28.37 -0.36
C ILE A 352 -4.90 28.58 0.44
N TYR A 353 -3.74 28.33 -0.16
CA TYR A 353 -2.42 28.40 0.49
C TYR A 353 -2.16 29.72 1.24
N PRO A 354 -2.45 30.92 0.70
CA PRO A 354 -2.22 32.19 1.40
C PRO A 354 -3.03 32.37 2.69
N PHE A 355 -4.09 31.59 2.89
CA PHE A 355 -4.94 31.65 4.08
C PHE A 355 -4.46 30.71 5.21
N ALA A 356 -3.40 29.93 4.99
CA ALA A 356 -2.73 29.14 6.00
C ALA A 356 -1.81 30.05 6.85
N GLN A 357 -2.13 30.22 8.13
CA GLN A 357 -1.39 31.09 9.06
C GLN A 357 -0.82 30.29 10.22
N GLY A 358 0.43 30.53 10.58
CA GLY A 358 1.12 29.85 11.68
C GLY A 358 2.61 29.70 11.41
N SER A 359 3.34 29.08 12.36
CA SER A 359 4.79 28.84 12.24
C SER A 359 5.19 27.38 12.46
N THR A 360 4.62 26.71 13.46
CA THR A 360 4.84 25.30 13.76
C THR A 360 3.61 24.44 13.46
N ARG A 361 2.45 25.03 13.56
CA ARG A 361 1.17 24.50 13.15
C ARG A 361 0.40 25.59 12.42
N PHE A 362 -0.05 25.28 11.23
CA PHE A 362 -0.75 26.19 10.34
C PHE A 362 -2.25 26.00 10.48
N ASN A 363 -2.99 27.11 10.57
CA ASN A 363 -4.45 27.11 10.66
C ASN A 363 -5.05 27.90 9.51
N LEU A 364 -6.20 27.49 9.01
CA LEU A 364 -6.92 28.21 7.97
C LEU A 364 -7.56 29.48 8.54
N CYS A 365 -7.24 30.64 7.96
CA CYS A 365 -7.97 31.89 8.22
C CYS A 365 -9.34 31.81 7.49
N LYS A 366 -10.31 31.17 8.14
CA LYS A 366 -11.61 30.81 7.55
C LYS A 366 -12.37 32.04 7.04
N ALA A 367 -12.43 33.10 7.81
CA ALA A 367 -13.19 34.31 7.45
C ALA A 367 -12.66 35.01 6.18
N ASP A 368 -11.33 35.01 6.00
CA ASP A 368 -10.70 35.61 4.81
C ASP A 368 -10.84 34.69 3.60
N PHE A 369 -10.65 33.37 3.81
CA PHE A 369 -10.87 32.36 2.79
C PHE A 369 -12.30 32.40 2.23
N GLU A 370 -13.32 32.46 3.08
CA GLU A 370 -14.74 32.47 2.66
C GLU A 370 -15.11 33.69 1.81
N LYS A 371 -14.52 34.86 2.09
CA LYS A 371 -14.78 36.11 1.35
C LYS A 371 -13.94 36.24 0.08
N ALA A 372 -12.87 35.48 -0.04
CA ALA A 372 -11.97 35.60 -1.17
C ALA A 372 -12.63 35.12 -2.46
N SER A 373 -12.31 35.82 -3.54
CA SER A 373 -12.88 35.55 -4.86
C SER A 373 -12.32 34.27 -5.44
N ILE A 374 -13.22 33.38 -5.84
CA ILE A 374 -12.92 32.14 -6.56
C ILE A 374 -13.52 32.17 -7.97
N LYS A 375 -13.00 31.32 -8.82
CA LYS A 375 -13.51 31.15 -10.18
C LYS A 375 -14.00 29.73 -10.36
N LEU A 376 -15.17 29.58 -10.94
CA LEU A 376 -15.80 28.30 -11.18
C LEU A 376 -16.21 28.15 -12.65
N PRO A 377 -16.28 26.92 -13.17
CA PRO A 377 -16.98 26.62 -14.43
C PRO A 377 -18.47 26.94 -14.31
N SER A 378 -19.14 27.11 -15.45
CA SER A 378 -20.61 27.13 -15.47
C SER A 378 -21.19 25.84 -14.86
N LEU A 379 -22.39 25.88 -14.30
CA LEU A 379 -23.03 24.73 -13.67
C LEU A 379 -23.07 23.50 -14.58
N ASN A 380 -23.33 23.69 -15.88
CA ASN A 380 -23.30 22.60 -16.85
C ASN A 380 -21.90 21.99 -17.02
N ASN A 381 -20.86 22.82 -17.05
CA ASN A 381 -19.49 22.34 -17.11
C ASN A 381 -19.05 21.67 -15.80
N GLN A 382 -19.49 22.15 -14.63
CA GLN A 382 -19.25 21.46 -13.36
C GLN A 382 -19.81 20.03 -13.38
N LYS A 383 -21.08 19.86 -13.84
CA LYS A 383 -21.71 18.53 -13.98
C LYS A 383 -20.96 17.66 -14.98
N HIS A 384 -20.54 18.24 -16.11
CA HIS A 384 -19.80 17.51 -17.14
C HIS A 384 -18.41 17.06 -16.64
N ILE A 385 -17.65 17.97 -16.02
CA ILE A 385 -16.34 17.66 -15.42
C ILE A 385 -16.47 16.55 -14.37
N TYR A 386 -17.45 16.69 -13.46
CA TYR A 386 -17.71 15.67 -12.47
C TYR A 386 -18.00 14.31 -13.11
N ALA A 387 -18.87 14.25 -14.11
CA ALA A 387 -19.23 12.98 -14.75
C ALA A 387 -18.01 12.28 -15.38
N ILE A 388 -17.13 13.04 -16.05
CA ILE A 388 -15.89 12.50 -16.64
C ILE A 388 -14.97 11.95 -15.54
N LEU A 389 -14.63 12.76 -14.54
CA LEU A 389 -13.68 12.39 -13.50
C LEU A 389 -14.22 11.25 -12.63
N ASN A 390 -15.51 11.28 -12.30
CA ASN A 390 -16.17 10.24 -11.51
C ASN A 390 -16.22 8.89 -12.24
N SER A 391 -16.36 8.90 -13.57
CA SER A 391 -16.26 7.67 -14.38
C SER A 391 -14.87 7.03 -14.26
N ILE A 392 -13.80 7.83 -14.25
CA ILE A 392 -12.42 7.33 -14.06
C ILE A 392 -12.22 6.84 -12.62
N THR A 393 -12.79 7.54 -11.63
CA THR A 393 -12.76 7.11 -10.23
C THR A 393 -13.45 5.75 -10.05
N GLY A 394 -14.61 5.54 -10.65
CA GLY A 394 -15.28 4.24 -10.66
C GLY A 394 -14.45 3.14 -11.32
N LYS A 395 -13.68 3.47 -12.37
CA LYS A 395 -12.73 2.54 -12.97
C LYS A 395 -11.59 2.19 -11.99
N ILE A 396 -11.02 3.18 -11.29
CA ILE A 396 -9.97 2.93 -10.26
C ILE A 396 -10.49 1.97 -9.19
N GLU A 397 -11.71 2.14 -8.72
CA GLU A 397 -12.29 1.26 -7.70
C GLU A 397 -12.44 -0.17 -8.22
N THR A 398 -12.90 -0.35 -9.45
CA THR A 398 -12.95 -1.66 -10.11
C THR A 398 -11.56 -2.31 -10.18
N GLU A 399 -10.53 -1.53 -10.54
CA GLU A 399 -9.15 -2.04 -10.64
C GLU A 399 -8.53 -2.37 -9.26
N LYS A 400 -8.89 -1.62 -8.20
CA LYS A 400 -8.50 -1.95 -6.82
C LYS A 400 -9.13 -3.27 -6.35
N ASN A 401 -10.41 -3.48 -6.61
CA ASN A 401 -11.08 -4.73 -6.28
C ASN A 401 -10.44 -5.93 -7.01
N LEU A 402 -10.06 -5.73 -8.28
CA LEU A 402 -9.36 -6.76 -9.04
C LEU A 402 -7.96 -7.05 -8.48
N LEU A 403 -7.23 -6.03 -8.01
CA LEU A 403 -5.95 -6.18 -7.33
C LEU A 403 -6.09 -7.00 -6.04
N GLU A 404 -7.12 -6.73 -5.25
CA GLU A 404 -7.42 -7.48 -4.02
C GLU A 404 -7.71 -8.96 -4.33
N TYR A 405 -8.48 -9.26 -5.37
CA TYR A 405 -8.74 -10.63 -5.81
C TYR A 405 -7.46 -11.36 -6.20
N TYR A 406 -6.56 -10.74 -6.98
CA TYR A 406 -5.29 -11.37 -7.35
C TYR A 406 -4.39 -11.59 -6.14
N THR A 407 -4.35 -10.65 -5.20
CA THR A 407 -3.58 -10.77 -3.97
C THR A 407 -4.09 -11.91 -3.09
N THR A 408 -5.40 -11.98 -2.90
CA THR A 408 -6.06 -13.07 -2.16
C THR A 408 -5.86 -14.42 -2.84
N GLN A 409 -5.95 -14.48 -4.16
CA GLN A 409 -5.69 -15.68 -4.95
C GLN A 409 -4.24 -16.16 -4.75
N LYS A 410 -3.25 -15.25 -4.80
CA LYS A 410 -1.84 -15.58 -4.54
C LYS A 410 -1.66 -16.18 -3.15
N GLN A 411 -2.22 -15.54 -2.12
CA GLN A 411 -2.14 -16.03 -0.74
C GLN A 411 -2.77 -17.41 -0.58
N TYR A 412 -3.92 -17.64 -1.21
CA TYR A 412 -4.57 -18.94 -1.22
C TYR A 412 -3.66 -20.01 -1.85
N LEU A 413 -3.07 -19.76 -3.01
CA LEU A 413 -2.18 -20.68 -3.70
C LEU A 413 -0.91 -20.98 -2.87
N LEU A 414 -0.28 -19.97 -2.26
CA LEU A 414 0.88 -20.15 -1.37
C LEU A 414 0.55 -21.00 -0.14
N ARG A 415 -0.70 -21.00 0.30
CA ARG A 415 -1.17 -21.84 1.41
C ARG A 415 -1.48 -23.27 0.99
N GLN A 416 -1.98 -23.48 -0.24
CA GLN A 416 -2.53 -24.77 -0.66
C GLN A 416 -1.58 -25.58 -1.54
N MET A 417 -0.66 -24.93 -2.27
CA MET A 417 0.23 -25.59 -3.24
C MET A 417 1.60 -25.98 -2.67
N PHE A 418 1.85 -25.78 -1.38
CA PHE A 418 3.13 -26.12 -0.73
C PHE A 418 2.91 -26.95 0.55
N ILE A 419 3.93 -27.79 0.92
CA ILE A 419 3.93 -28.65 2.11
C ILE A 419 5.02 -28.28 3.09
#